data_677096ea0634c5e77acb73004d00ba40
#
_entry.id   677096ea0634c5e77acb73004d00ba40
#
_cell.length_a   1.000
_cell.length_b   1.000
_cell.length_c   1.000
_cell.angle_alpha   90.00
_cell.angle_beta   90.00
_cell.angle_gamma   90.00
#
_symmetry.space_group_name_H-M   'P 1'
#
loop_
_entity.id
_entity.type
_entity.pdbx_description
1 polymer ?
#
loop_
_entity_poly.entity_id
_entity_poly.type
_entity_poly.pdbx_seq_one_letter_code
_entity_poly.pdbx_strand_id
1 'polypeptide(L)'
;MTKAPSQLRVIPPHVPAHLVFDFDIYADARVGSDVHQTYSAAIADAPDVFWAPQNGGHWMVQRMDAISAIATDPEHFSVREMQIPRVPNPPFFIPLSLDPPENLPYRRAMAPMFGPVAVKAMEPRLRAWAGEIIDAALQKGTFDFMADVAKVFPVSVFMELMGMDLSRLHEFRDLAERFFENQNDAAQIEALSGQILGVMKALIDEKRSTPDDKLMSHFIQADMGGGRTMSEDEILAMSFVLFLGGMDTVTNVTGFAYQQLAQMPDLQARLMADAEGLSGAFADEAVRMFGVVNTPRLVVKDIDLMGVPFREGDMVLNLLPIGSRDDRKFDQPHVLDIDRKKVAHVTFSTGPHLCIGHVLGRAEIKVLTEEWFKRVQSFSLAADKPRPFRTGTVMALEALPVSVNAAS
;
A
#
# COMPACT_ATOMS: atom_id res chain seq x y z
N MET A 1 14.64 -17.68 8.17
CA MET A 1 14.87 -16.67 7.12
C MET A 1 16.28 -16.85 6.60
N THR A 2 16.46 -17.53 5.46
CA THR A 2 17.75 -17.56 4.74
C THR A 2 17.87 -16.22 4.02
N LYS A 3 18.83 -15.37 4.48
CA LYS A 3 19.24 -14.17 3.75
C LYS A 3 19.54 -14.55 2.31
N ALA A 4 18.86 -13.92 1.36
CA ALA A 4 19.37 -13.88 -0.01
C ALA A 4 20.83 -13.38 0.05
N PRO A 5 21.74 -13.92 -0.76
CA PRO A 5 23.13 -13.48 -0.76
C PRO A 5 23.13 -11.97 -0.94
N SER A 6 23.91 -11.26 -0.10
CA SER A 6 24.10 -9.82 -0.19
C SER A 6 24.48 -9.51 -1.63
N GLN A 7 23.55 -8.94 -2.37
CA GLN A 7 23.83 -8.53 -3.74
C GLN A 7 24.89 -7.44 -3.70
N LEU A 8 25.80 -7.48 -4.67
CA LEU A 8 26.97 -6.64 -4.80
C LEU A 8 26.67 -5.18 -4.41
N ARG A 9 27.48 -4.66 -3.48
CA ARG A 9 27.49 -3.22 -3.20
C ARG A 9 28.04 -2.51 -4.44
N VAL A 10 27.24 -1.63 -5.03
CA VAL A 10 27.60 -0.93 -6.25
C VAL A 10 27.57 0.58 -6.01
N ILE A 11 28.67 1.26 -6.30
CA ILE A 11 28.78 2.73 -6.31
C ILE A 11 29.31 3.13 -7.68
N PRO A 12 28.46 3.63 -8.58
CA PRO A 12 28.89 4.10 -9.89
C PRO A 12 29.82 5.33 -9.80
N PRO A 13 30.70 5.55 -10.80
CA PRO A 13 31.65 6.67 -10.78
C PRO A 13 30.99 8.06 -10.75
N HIS A 14 29.77 8.21 -11.22
CA HIS A 14 29.04 9.47 -11.22
C HIS A 14 28.44 9.84 -9.85
N VAL A 15 28.40 8.90 -8.91
CA VAL A 15 27.86 9.13 -7.57
C VAL A 15 28.88 9.84 -6.68
N PRO A 16 28.62 11.09 -6.24
CA PRO A 16 29.53 11.79 -5.34
C PRO A 16 29.63 11.07 -3.98
N ALA A 17 30.84 10.96 -3.43
CA ALA A 17 31.08 10.25 -2.18
C ALA A 17 30.25 10.79 -0.99
N HIS A 18 29.98 12.09 -0.94
CA HIS A 18 29.17 12.71 0.12
C HIS A 18 27.69 12.39 0.04
N LEU A 19 27.21 11.83 -1.07
CA LEU A 19 25.82 11.36 -1.24
C LEU A 19 25.69 9.84 -0.99
N VAL A 20 26.77 9.14 -0.66
CA VAL A 20 26.69 7.71 -0.34
C VAL A 20 26.35 7.51 1.12
N PHE A 21 25.25 6.77 1.38
CA PHE A 21 24.83 6.39 2.71
C PHE A 21 24.45 4.91 2.74
N ASP A 22 25.06 4.14 3.63
CA ASP A 22 24.84 2.69 3.71
C ASP A 22 23.53 2.38 4.43
N PHE A 23 22.55 1.92 3.66
CA PHE A 23 21.25 1.50 4.15
C PHE A 23 20.71 0.33 3.31
N ASP A 24 20.16 -0.68 3.97
CA ASP A 24 19.51 -1.83 3.33
C ASP A 24 17.99 -1.76 3.55
N ILE A 25 17.23 -1.46 2.49
CA ILE A 25 15.78 -1.32 2.56
C ILE A 25 15.05 -2.60 3.04
N TYR A 26 15.69 -3.77 2.93
CA TYR A 26 15.09 -5.06 3.29
C TYR A 26 15.54 -5.59 4.64
N ALA A 27 16.74 -5.26 5.11
CA ALA A 27 17.35 -5.93 6.25
C ALA A 27 18.27 -5.06 7.10
N ASP A 28 18.03 -3.74 7.13
CA ASP A 28 18.84 -2.86 7.97
C ASP A 28 18.62 -3.13 9.45
N ALA A 29 19.69 -3.44 10.17
CA ALA A 29 19.63 -3.81 11.59
C ALA A 29 19.17 -2.68 12.51
N ARG A 30 19.17 -1.43 12.03
CA ARG A 30 18.69 -0.25 12.78
C ARG A 30 17.17 -0.15 12.80
N VAL A 31 16.47 -0.87 11.89
CA VAL A 31 15.00 -0.86 11.83
C VAL A 31 14.42 -1.90 12.77
N GLY A 32 13.60 -1.44 13.71
CA GLY A 32 12.95 -2.25 14.75
C GLY A 32 11.44 -2.34 14.60
N SER A 33 10.77 -2.84 15.63
CA SER A 33 9.31 -3.12 15.64
C SER A 33 8.42 -1.88 15.51
N ASP A 34 8.89 -0.70 15.89
CA ASP A 34 8.30 0.58 15.45
C ASP A 34 8.95 0.96 14.11
N VAL A 35 8.47 0.29 13.06
CA VAL A 35 9.12 0.32 11.74
C VAL A 35 9.27 1.75 11.21
N HIS A 36 8.22 2.54 11.25
CA HIS A 36 8.22 3.88 10.67
C HIS A 36 9.13 4.85 11.42
N GLN A 37 9.14 4.79 12.74
CA GLN A 37 9.99 5.66 13.56
C GLN A 37 11.46 5.25 13.46
N THR A 38 11.74 3.96 13.59
CA THR A 38 13.12 3.45 13.53
C THR A 38 13.73 3.54 12.13
N TYR A 39 12.91 3.38 11.06
CA TYR A 39 13.34 3.63 9.70
C TYR A 39 13.71 5.12 9.50
N SER A 40 12.85 6.05 9.94
CA SER A 40 13.14 7.48 9.87
C SER A 40 14.42 7.84 10.64
N ALA A 41 14.60 7.27 11.84
CA ALA A 41 15.80 7.49 12.66
C ALA A 41 17.07 6.90 12.00
N ALA A 42 16.96 5.74 11.35
CA ALA A 42 18.09 5.08 10.70
C ALA A 42 18.69 5.87 9.52
N ILE A 43 17.90 6.74 8.89
CA ILE A 43 18.34 7.58 7.76
C ILE A 43 18.32 9.08 8.08
N ALA A 44 18.18 9.47 9.34
CA ALA A 44 18.09 10.88 9.75
C ALA A 44 19.32 11.71 9.36
N ASP A 45 20.49 11.10 9.42
CA ASP A 45 21.78 11.73 9.06
C ASP A 45 22.11 11.61 7.57
N ALA A 46 21.28 10.93 6.77
CA ALA A 46 21.49 10.80 5.35
C ALA A 46 21.16 12.11 4.60
N PRO A 47 21.78 12.41 3.46
CA PRO A 47 21.37 13.48 2.57
C PRO A 47 19.91 13.35 2.14
N ASP A 48 19.26 14.45 1.74
CA ASP A 48 17.86 14.48 1.26
C ASP A 48 17.60 13.48 0.12
N VAL A 49 18.62 13.29 -0.73
CA VAL A 49 18.72 12.24 -1.74
C VAL A 49 20.10 11.61 -1.60
N PHE A 50 20.15 10.31 -1.44
CA PHE A 50 21.39 9.59 -1.23
C PHE A 50 21.45 8.29 -2.02
N TRP A 51 22.66 7.83 -2.30
CA TRP A 51 22.91 6.54 -2.93
C TRP A 51 23.06 5.46 -1.85
N ALA A 52 22.17 4.47 -1.83
CA ALA A 52 22.30 3.26 -1.05
C ALA A 52 23.03 2.19 -1.88
N PRO A 53 24.23 1.73 -1.49
CA PRO A 53 24.99 0.79 -2.32
C PRO A 53 24.48 -0.65 -2.27
N GLN A 54 23.60 -0.97 -1.33
CA GLN A 54 22.98 -2.30 -1.16
C GLN A 54 21.98 -2.59 -2.29
N ASN A 55 21.61 -3.87 -2.46
CA ASN A 55 20.57 -4.28 -3.41
C ASN A 55 20.83 -3.85 -4.86
N GLY A 56 22.10 -3.90 -5.31
CA GLY A 56 22.51 -3.51 -6.65
C GLY A 56 22.80 -2.01 -6.83
N GLY A 57 22.64 -1.20 -5.78
CA GLY A 57 22.82 0.25 -5.78
C GLY A 57 21.63 1.01 -6.36
N HIS A 58 21.16 2.00 -5.63
CA HIS A 58 20.05 2.86 -6.07
C HIS A 58 20.01 4.18 -5.29
N TRP A 59 19.43 5.20 -5.88
CA TRP A 59 19.12 6.45 -5.19
C TRP A 59 17.92 6.27 -4.27
N MET A 60 17.99 6.84 -3.08
CA MET A 60 16.89 6.91 -2.11
C MET A 60 16.52 8.36 -1.88
N VAL A 61 15.22 8.67 -1.94
CA VAL A 61 14.68 10.05 -1.88
C VAL A 61 13.75 10.14 -0.67
N GLN A 62 14.14 10.95 0.33
CA GLN A 62 13.42 11.03 1.60
C GLN A 62 12.60 12.31 1.80
N ARG A 63 12.77 13.34 0.98
CA ARG A 63 12.08 14.63 1.12
C ARG A 63 10.89 14.77 0.20
N MET A 64 9.79 15.29 0.72
CA MET A 64 8.51 15.41 0.01
C MET A 64 8.61 16.18 -1.31
N ASP A 65 9.37 17.30 -1.32
CA ASP A 65 9.52 18.11 -2.54
C ASP A 65 10.32 17.36 -3.63
N ALA A 66 11.37 16.63 -3.24
CA ALA A 66 12.17 15.84 -4.16
C ALA A 66 11.36 14.64 -4.71
N ILE A 67 10.63 13.95 -3.86
CA ILE A 67 9.71 12.87 -4.25
C ILE A 67 8.68 13.40 -5.24
N SER A 68 8.10 14.57 -4.97
CA SER A 68 7.10 15.17 -5.86
C SER A 68 7.68 15.55 -7.21
N ALA A 69 8.88 16.14 -7.23
CA ALA A 69 9.57 16.50 -8.48
C ALA A 69 9.83 15.25 -9.35
N ILE A 70 10.35 14.18 -8.75
CA ILE A 70 10.63 12.91 -9.45
C ILE A 70 9.33 12.24 -9.93
N ALA A 71 8.30 12.19 -9.08
CA ALA A 71 7.04 11.52 -9.41
C ALA A 71 6.24 12.22 -10.52
N THR A 72 6.50 13.51 -10.77
CA THR A 72 5.81 14.32 -11.79
C THR A 72 6.61 14.54 -13.05
N ASP A 73 7.81 13.93 -13.15
CA ASP A 73 8.69 14.03 -14.32
C ASP A 73 8.90 12.66 -15.00
N PRO A 74 7.92 12.19 -15.80
CA PRO A 74 8.02 10.92 -16.50
C PRO A 74 9.01 10.97 -17.69
N GLU A 75 9.47 12.14 -18.10
CA GLU A 75 10.48 12.28 -19.16
C GLU A 75 11.85 11.75 -18.71
N HIS A 76 12.17 11.89 -17.42
CA HIS A 76 13.44 11.44 -16.85
C HIS A 76 13.28 10.21 -15.95
N PHE A 77 12.12 10.06 -15.27
CA PHE A 77 11.87 9.04 -14.25
C PHE A 77 10.69 8.13 -14.60
N SER A 78 10.97 7.06 -15.32
CA SER A 78 9.97 6.10 -15.80
C SER A 78 9.53 5.12 -14.71
N VAL A 79 8.29 4.64 -14.79
CA VAL A 79 7.76 3.53 -13.99
C VAL A 79 7.96 2.15 -14.64
N ARG A 80 8.64 2.08 -15.75
CA ARG A 80 8.77 0.87 -16.57
C ARG A 80 9.42 -0.29 -15.84
N GLU A 81 10.36 -0.01 -14.93
CA GLU A 81 10.97 -0.97 -14.02
C GLU A 81 10.68 -0.57 -12.57
N MET A 82 10.08 -1.49 -11.81
CA MET A 82 9.59 -1.21 -10.45
C MET A 82 10.22 -2.12 -9.39
N GLN A 83 11.33 -2.80 -9.69
CA GLN A 83 11.97 -3.71 -8.76
C GLN A 83 13.36 -3.22 -8.33
N ILE A 84 13.63 -3.30 -7.03
CA ILE A 84 14.94 -3.12 -6.43
C ILE A 84 15.21 -4.38 -5.59
N PRO A 85 16.27 -5.13 -5.86
CA PRO A 85 17.23 -4.96 -6.98
C PRO A 85 16.56 -5.18 -8.34
N ARG A 86 17.18 -4.63 -9.38
CA ARG A 86 16.75 -4.91 -10.76
C ARG A 86 16.87 -6.39 -11.07
N VAL A 87 15.89 -6.92 -11.77
CA VAL A 87 15.86 -8.31 -12.20
C VAL A 87 15.78 -8.39 -13.73
N PRO A 88 16.35 -9.44 -14.36
CA PRO A 88 16.11 -9.71 -15.76
C PRO A 88 14.61 -9.98 -15.99
N ASN A 89 14.04 -9.40 -17.06
CA ASN A 89 12.63 -9.56 -17.40
C ASN A 89 11.67 -9.21 -16.24
N PRO A 90 11.66 -7.96 -15.76
CA PRO A 90 10.80 -7.56 -14.66
C PRO A 90 9.32 -7.77 -15.03
N PRO A 91 8.45 -8.12 -14.05
CA PRO A 91 7.03 -8.20 -14.30
C PRO A 91 6.49 -6.85 -14.78
N PHE A 92 5.62 -6.90 -15.77
CA PHE A 92 5.00 -5.72 -16.37
C PHE A 92 3.54 -5.61 -15.92
N PHE A 93 3.22 -4.54 -15.23
CA PHE A 93 1.92 -4.31 -14.59
C PHE A 93 1.15 -3.19 -15.29
N ILE A 94 0.04 -3.52 -15.97
CA ILE A 94 -0.86 -2.53 -16.59
C ILE A 94 -1.83 -1.98 -15.51
N PRO A 95 -1.94 -0.65 -15.32
CA PRO A 95 -1.24 0.44 -15.99
C PRO A 95 -0.02 0.95 -15.20
N LEU A 96 0.44 0.23 -14.17
CA LEU A 96 1.41 0.69 -13.20
C LEU A 96 2.81 0.87 -13.81
N SER A 97 3.18 0.00 -14.77
CA SER A 97 4.46 0.05 -15.50
C SER A 97 4.40 0.87 -16.80
N LEU A 98 3.31 1.60 -17.04
CA LEU A 98 3.13 2.45 -18.23
C LEU A 98 3.31 3.93 -17.88
N ASP A 99 4.20 4.61 -18.60
CA ASP A 99 4.33 6.06 -18.50
C ASP A 99 3.17 6.78 -19.23
N PRO A 100 2.91 8.07 -18.94
CA PRO A 100 2.01 8.87 -19.77
C PRO A 100 2.56 9.05 -21.20
N PRO A 101 1.69 9.05 -22.24
CA PRO A 101 0.23 9.00 -22.17
C PRO A 101 -0.37 7.59 -22.14
N GLU A 102 0.43 6.53 -22.22
CA GLU A 102 0.00 5.14 -22.40
C GLU A 102 -0.84 4.61 -21.24
N ASN A 103 -0.59 5.08 -20.01
CA ASN A 103 -1.37 4.69 -18.82
C ASN A 103 -2.78 5.30 -18.77
N LEU A 104 -3.03 6.41 -19.49
CA LEU A 104 -4.25 7.22 -19.32
C LEU A 104 -5.55 6.48 -19.67
N PRO A 105 -5.65 5.70 -20.77
CA PRO A 105 -6.88 4.99 -21.08
C PRO A 105 -7.30 4.02 -19.98
N TYR A 106 -6.36 3.27 -19.44
CA TYR A 106 -6.61 2.31 -18.35
C TYR A 106 -7.03 3.01 -17.06
N ARG A 107 -6.37 4.10 -16.71
CA ARG A 107 -6.74 4.90 -15.53
C ARG A 107 -8.13 5.52 -15.66
N ARG A 108 -8.51 5.97 -16.87
CA ARG A 108 -9.88 6.44 -17.15
C ARG A 108 -10.92 5.35 -16.99
N ALA A 109 -10.61 4.12 -17.42
CA ALA A 109 -11.49 2.98 -17.25
C ALA A 109 -11.71 2.61 -15.78
N MET A 110 -10.71 2.78 -14.90
CA MET A 110 -10.86 2.53 -13.47
C MET A 110 -11.58 3.66 -12.71
N ALA A 111 -11.33 4.92 -13.08
CA ALA A 111 -11.68 6.09 -12.29
C ALA A 111 -13.14 6.17 -11.81
N PRO A 112 -14.17 5.79 -12.59
CA PRO A 112 -15.56 5.86 -12.15
C PRO A 112 -15.84 5.06 -10.88
N MET A 113 -15.18 3.91 -10.70
CA MET A 113 -15.42 2.98 -9.58
C MET A 113 -14.68 3.38 -8.30
N PHE A 114 -13.68 4.26 -8.40
CA PHE A 114 -12.87 4.72 -7.28
C PHE A 114 -13.15 6.17 -6.85
N GLY A 115 -14.09 6.82 -7.55
CA GLY A 115 -14.48 8.19 -7.22
C GLY A 115 -15.33 8.29 -5.95
N PRO A 116 -15.44 9.51 -5.34
CA PRO A 116 -16.15 9.69 -4.07
C PRO A 116 -17.60 9.22 -4.08
N VAL A 117 -18.30 9.33 -5.20
CA VAL A 117 -19.71 8.90 -5.33
C VAL A 117 -19.81 7.38 -5.26
N ALA A 118 -18.97 6.65 -6.00
CA ALA A 118 -18.97 5.19 -6.00
C ALA A 118 -18.55 4.64 -4.62
N VAL A 119 -17.51 5.21 -4.03
CA VAL A 119 -17.04 4.81 -2.69
C VAL A 119 -18.12 5.06 -1.63
N LYS A 120 -18.79 6.20 -1.68
CA LYS A 120 -19.91 6.48 -0.75
C LYS A 120 -21.05 5.49 -0.91
N ALA A 121 -21.36 5.07 -2.12
CA ALA A 121 -22.39 4.06 -2.37
C ALA A 121 -22.03 2.67 -1.79
N MET A 122 -20.72 2.38 -1.62
CA MET A 122 -20.24 1.15 -1.00
C MET A 122 -20.26 1.19 0.53
N GLU A 123 -20.26 2.36 1.18
CA GLU A 123 -20.16 2.48 2.64
C GLU A 123 -21.12 1.58 3.43
N PRO A 124 -22.41 1.41 3.08
CA PRO A 124 -23.30 0.52 3.83
C PRO A 124 -22.82 -0.93 3.87
N ARG A 125 -22.25 -1.40 2.76
CA ARG A 125 -21.67 -2.75 2.66
C ARG A 125 -20.38 -2.85 3.46
N LEU A 126 -19.49 -1.87 3.34
CA LEU A 126 -18.26 -1.80 4.14
C LEU A 126 -18.56 -1.89 5.63
N ARG A 127 -19.60 -1.18 6.11
CA ARG A 127 -20.04 -1.22 7.51
C ARG A 127 -20.52 -2.60 7.94
N ALA A 128 -21.33 -3.24 7.12
CA ALA A 128 -21.83 -4.58 7.41
C ALA A 128 -20.68 -5.56 7.59
N TRP A 129 -19.74 -5.60 6.64
CA TRP A 129 -18.58 -6.51 6.72
C TRP A 129 -17.63 -6.16 7.86
N ALA A 130 -17.32 -4.90 8.08
CA ALA A 130 -16.50 -4.49 9.22
C ALA A 130 -17.11 -4.97 10.54
N GLY A 131 -18.45 -4.78 10.70
CA GLY A 131 -19.18 -5.27 11.85
C GLY A 131 -19.10 -6.77 12.03
N GLU A 132 -19.41 -7.55 11.00
CA GLU A 132 -19.37 -9.03 11.03
C GLU A 132 -17.97 -9.56 11.36
N ILE A 133 -16.92 -8.97 10.74
CA ILE A 133 -15.53 -9.36 10.96
C ILE A 133 -15.11 -9.09 12.40
N ILE A 134 -15.43 -7.91 12.93
CA ILE A 134 -15.09 -7.53 14.31
C ILE A 134 -15.85 -8.41 15.30
N ASP A 135 -17.14 -8.64 15.09
CA ASP A 135 -17.96 -9.50 15.96
C ASP A 135 -17.41 -10.93 16.00
N ALA A 136 -17.00 -11.49 14.85
CA ALA A 136 -16.36 -12.80 14.79
C ALA A 136 -14.99 -12.84 15.51
N ALA A 137 -14.19 -11.79 15.39
CA ALA A 137 -12.92 -11.69 16.11
C ALA A 137 -13.11 -11.62 17.63
N LEU A 138 -14.07 -10.81 18.09
CA LEU A 138 -14.37 -10.67 19.51
C LEU A 138 -14.84 -11.96 20.18
N GLN A 139 -15.51 -12.87 19.46
CA GLN A 139 -15.91 -14.16 19.98
C GLN A 139 -14.72 -15.07 20.35
N LYS A 140 -13.51 -14.81 19.80
CA LYS A 140 -12.30 -15.57 20.10
C LYS A 140 -11.66 -15.19 21.44
N GLY A 141 -12.03 -14.08 22.04
CA GLY A 141 -11.47 -13.50 23.27
C GLY A 141 -10.11 -12.84 23.04
N THR A 142 -9.04 -13.61 22.91
CA THR A 142 -7.72 -13.11 22.48
C THR A 142 -7.55 -13.44 21.00
N PHE A 143 -7.17 -12.43 20.20
CA PHE A 143 -7.02 -12.61 18.75
C PHE A 143 -5.88 -11.75 18.19
N ASP A 144 -5.49 -12.08 16.97
CA ASP A 144 -4.53 -11.28 16.20
C ASP A 144 -5.30 -10.33 15.27
N PHE A 145 -5.17 -9.03 15.52
CA PHE A 145 -5.86 -8.01 14.73
C PHE A 145 -5.51 -8.08 13.24
N MET A 146 -4.25 -8.43 12.89
CA MET A 146 -3.88 -8.60 11.49
C MET A 146 -4.61 -9.77 10.85
N ALA A 147 -4.56 -10.95 11.46
CA ALA A 147 -5.13 -12.18 10.91
C ALA A 147 -6.66 -12.17 10.91
N ASP A 148 -7.27 -11.63 11.97
CA ASP A 148 -8.72 -11.75 12.21
C ASP A 148 -9.55 -10.56 11.71
N VAL A 149 -8.89 -9.39 11.48
CA VAL A 149 -9.59 -8.16 11.07
C VAL A 149 -8.92 -7.53 9.85
N ALA A 150 -7.66 -7.08 9.97
CA ALA A 150 -7.04 -6.22 8.98
C ALA A 150 -6.83 -6.89 7.61
N LYS A 151 -6.49 -8.18 7.57
CA LYS A 151 -6.32 -8.96 6.33
C LYS A 151 -7.66 -9.38 5.71
N VAL A 152 -8.71 -9.51 6.51
CA VAL A 152 -10.02 -10.01 6.05
C VAL A 152 -10.82 -8.94 5.34
N PHE A 153 -10.82 -7.72 5.90
CA PHE A 153 -11.69 -6.65 5.46
C PHE A 153 -11.43 -6.22 4.00
N PRO A 154 -10.18 -5.91 3.57
CA PRO A 154 -9.91 -5.51 2.19
C PRO A 154 -10.22 -6.59 1.15
N VAL A 155 -10.16 -7.89 1.52
CA VAL A 155 -10.53 -8.99 0.63
C VAL A 155 -12.02 -8.91 0.28
N SER A 156 -12.89 -8.68 1.27
CA SER A 156 -14.33 -8.52 1.06
C SER A 156 -14.62 -7.32 0.14
N VAL A 157 -13.91 -6.21 0.37
CA VAL A 157 -14.04 -4.99 -0.44
C VAL A 157 -13.63 -5.24 -1.89
N PHE A 158 -12.49 -5.90 -2.11
CA PHE A 158 -12.01 -6.24 -3.44
C PHE A 158 -12.99 -7.15 -4.20
N MET A 159 -13.50 -8.19 -3.55
CA MET A 159 -14.47 -9.10 -4.17
C MET A 159 -15.74 -8.38 -4.60
N GLU A 160 -16.28 -7.51 -3.75
CA GLU A 160 -17.47 -6.69 -4.08
C GLU A 160 -17.18 -5.74 -5.24
N LEU A 161 -16.03 -5.05 -5.22
CA LEU A 161 -15.62 -4.12 -6.26
C LEU A 161 -15.52 -4.82 -7.63
N MET A 162 -14.96 -6.04 -7.63
CA MET A 162 -14.81 -6.85 -8.84
C MET A 162 -16.11 -7.50 -9.30
N GLY A 163 -17.13 -7.62 -8.45
CA GLY A 163 -18.37 -8.32 -8.72
C GLY A 163 -18.27 -9.84 -8.56
N MET A 164 -17.39 -10.30 -7.65
CA MET A 164 -17.21 -11.71 -7.31
C MET A 164 -18.30 -12.22 -6.36
N ASP A 165 -18.61 -13.51 -6.44
CA ASP A 165 -19.54 -14.15 -5.51
C ASP A 165 -18.93 -14.22 -4.09
N LEU A 166 -19.51 -13.48 -3.17
CA LEU A 166 -19.07 -13.40 -1.77
C LEU A 166 -19.26 -14.72 -1.01
N SER A 167 -20.06 -15.67 -1.49
CA SER A 167 -20.15 -17.01 -0.90
C SER A 167 -18.78 -17.75 -0.95
N ARG A 168 -17.89 -17.34 -1.86
CA ARG A 168 -16.54 -17.87 -2.03
C ARG A 168 -15.46 -17.06 -1.28
N LEU A 169 -15.85 -16.17 -0.36
CA LEU A 169 -14.93 -15.30 0.37
C LEU A 169 -13.80 -16.08 1.06
N HIS A 170 -14.13 -17.20 1.71
CA HIS A 170 -13.13 -18.02 2.40
C HIS A 170 -12.07 -18.61 1.45
N GLU A 171 -12.49 -19.09 0.27
CA GLU A 171 -11.59 -19.66 -0.74
C GLU A 171 -10.62 -18.59 -1.28
N PHE A 172 -11.18 -17.42 -1.61
CA PHE A 172 -10.38 -16.33 -2.18
C PHE A 172 -9.44 -15.70 -1.15
N ARG A 173 -9.90 -15.61 0.10
CA ARG A 173 -9.08 -15.17 1.22
C ARG A 173 -7.88 -16.10 1.44
N ASP A 174 -8.10 -17.43 1.52
CA ASP A 174 -7.02 -18.43 1.66
C ASP A 174 -5.99 -18.29 0.52
N LEU A 175 -6.48 -18.12 -0.70
CA LEU A 175 -5.62 -17.93 -1.86
C LEU A 175 -4.78 -16.64 -1.76
N ALA A 176 -5.39 -15.54 -1.31
CA ALA A 176 -4.72 -14.27 -1.12
C ALA A 176 -3.67 -14.34 0.01
N GLU A 177 -4.02 -14.92 1.17
CA GLU A 177 -3.10 -15.13 2.29
C GLU A 177 -1.88 -15.94 1.85
N ARG A 178 -2.09 -17.09 1.21
CA ARG A 178 -1.00 -17.92 0.69
C ARG A 178 -0.11 -17.18 -0.31
N PHE A 179 -0.69 -16.34 -1.17
CA PHE A 179 0.08 -15.52 -2.11
C PHE A 179 1.00 -14.54 -1.38
N PHE A 180 0.48 -13.78 -0.40
CA PHE A 180 1.27 -12.79 0.33
C PHE A 180 2.27 -13.40 1.32
N GLU A 181 2.03 -14.59 1.84
CA GLU A 181 2.96 -15.31 2.72
C GLU A 181 4.15 -15.93 1.98
N ASN A 182 3.98 -16.31 0.73
CA ASN A 182 5.00 -17.02 -0.05
C ASN A 182 5.81 -16.11 -1.00
N GLN A 183 5.88 -14.79 -0.74
CA GLN A 183 6.56 -13.80 -1.57
C GLN A 183 8.05 -14.11 -1.87
N ASN A 184 8.69 -14.96 -1.07
CA ASN A 184 10.09 -15.36 -1.23
C ASN A 184 10.29 -16.69 -1.98
N ASP A 185 9.21 -17.35 -2.40
CA ASP A 185 9.24 -18.60 -3.15
C ASP A 185 8.70 -18.38 -4.57
N ALA A 186 9.62 -18.22 -5.52
CA ALA A 186 9.27 -17.90 -6.90
C ALA A 186 8.34 -18.95 -7.55
N ALA A 187 8.53 -20.24 -7.27
CA ALA A 187 7.70 -21.30 -7.83
C ALA A 187 6.28 -21.27 -7.24
N GLN A 188 6.15 -21.01 -5.94
CA GLN A 188 4.85 -20.86 -5.31
C GLN A 188 4.13 -19.60 -5.76
N ILE A 189 4.84 -18.47 -5.89
CA ILE A 189 4.27 -17.21 -6.42
C ILE A 189 3.74 -17.39 -7.84
N GLU A 190 4.48 -18.08 -8.71
CA GLU A 190 4.03 -18.37 -10.07
C GLU A 190 2.75 -19.21 -10.05
N ALA A 191 2.72 -20.29 -9.28
CA ALA A 191 1.55 -21.18 -9.17
C ALA A 191 0.32 -20.45 -8.59
N LEU A 192 0.51 -19.64 -7.53
CA LEU A 192 -0.57 -18.88 -6.89
C LEU A 192 -1.07 -17.74 -7.78
N SER A 193 -0.16 -17.06 -8.49
CA SER A 193 -0.55 -16.07 -9.52
C SER A 193 -1.43 -16.70 -10.59
N GLY A 194 -1.06 -17.90 -11.07
CA GLY A 194 -1.87 -18.65 -12.03
C GLY A 194 -3.27 -18.99 -11.50
N GLN A 195 -3.41 -19.34 -10.23
CA GLN A 195 -4.70 -19.59 -9.60
C GLN A 195 -5.55 -18.31 -9.50
N ILE A 196 -4.95 -17.19 -9.07
CA ILE A 196 -5.62 -15.89 -9.00
C ILE A 196 -6.10 -15.45 -10.38
N LEU A 197 -5.23 -15.54 -11.38
CA LEU A 197 -5.60 -15.21 -12.77
C LEU A 197 -6.70 -16.14 -13.30
N GLY A 198 -6.70 -17.43 -12.93
CA GLY A 198 -7.77 -18.38 -13.23
C GLY A 198 -9.12 -17.95 -12.66
N VAL A 199 -9.15 -17.46 -11.42
CA VAL A 199 -10.38 -16.90 -10.81
C VAL A 199 -10.85 -15.68 -11.58
N MET A 200 -9.92 -14.75 -11.94
CA MET A 200 -10.27 -13.55 -12.71
C MET A 200 -10.79 -13.88 -14.10
N LYS A 201 -10.20 -14.88 -14.77
CA LYS A 201 -10.66 -15.36 -16.08
C LYS A 201 -12.08 -15.92 -15.99
N ALA A 202 -12.38 -16.76 -15.01
CA ALA A 202 -13.74 -17.28 -14.80
C ALA A 202 -14.75 -16.14 -14.56
N LEU A 203 -14.34 -15.10 -13.83
CA LEU A 203 -15.17 -13.91 -13.61
C LEU A 203 -15.39 -13.13 -14.91
N ILE A 204 -14.39 -12.99 -15.78
CA ILE A 204 -14.55 -12.36 -17.11
C ILE A 204 -15.63 -13.11 -17.91
N ASP A 205 -15.55 -14.44 -17.97
CA ASP A 205 -16.49 -15.28 -18.74
C ASP A 205 -17.92 -15.17 -18.17
N GLU A 206 -18.07 -15.13 -16.85
CA GLU A 206 -19.33 -14.88 -16.16
C GLU A 206 -19.93 -13.51 -16.56
N LYS A 207 -19.13 -12.44 -16.42
CA LYS A 207 -19.61 -11.06 -16.65
C LYS A 207 -19.83 -10.72 -18.12
N ARG A 208 -19.22 -11.46 -19.04
CA ARG A 208 -19.58 -11.39 -20.47
C ARG A 208 -20.99 -11.92 -20.73
N SER A 209 -21.42 -12.94 -19.97
CA SER A 209 -22.72 -13.58 -20.10
C SER A 209 -23.79 -12.86 -19.26
N THR A 210 -23.43 -12.37 -18.09
CA THR A 210 -24.33 -11.74 -17.12
C THR A 210 -23.67 -10.46 -16.57
N PRO A 211 -23.70 -9.36 -17.34
CA PRO A 211 -23.12 -8.09 -16.91
C PRO A 211 -23.83 -7.52 -15.68
N ASP A 212 -23.06 -6.82 -14.85
CA ASP A 212 -23.54 -6.06 -13.69
C ASP A 212 -22.93 -4.64 -13.67
N ASP A 213 -23.11 -3.91 -12.55
CA ASP A 213 -22.56 -2.57 -12.34
C ASP A 213 -21.16 -2.55 -11.72
N LYS A 214 -20.47 -3.70 -11.68
CA LYS A 214 -19.19 -3.86 -11.02
C LYS A 214 -18.01 -3.67 -11.97
N LEU A 215 -16.82 -3.58 -11.38
CA LEU A 215 -15.60 -3.19 -12.09
C LEU A 215 -15.23 -4.17 -13.23
N MET A 216 -15.42 -5.48 -13.04
CA MET A 216 -15.13 -6.45 -14.10
C MET A 216 -16.01 -6.22 -15.34
N SER A 217 -17.33 -6.03 -15.17
CA SER A 217 -18.25 -5.70 -16.26
C SER A 217 -17.87 -4.36 -16.92
N HIS A 218 -17.43 -3.39 -16.11
CA HIS A 218 -16.99 -2.10 -16.63
C HIS A 218 -15.72 -2.22 -17.47
N PHE A 219 -14.74 -3.03 -17.07
CA PHE A 219 -13.52 -3.28 -17.86
C PHE A 219 -13.84 -3.94 -19.23
N ILE A 220 -14.73 -4.93 -19.22
CA ILE A 220 -15.13 -5.63 -20.45
C ILE A 220 -15.75 -4.66 -21.48
N GLN A 221 -16.46 -3.62 -20.99
CA GLN A 221 -17.20 -2.67 -21.84
C GLN A 221 -16.43 -1.36 -22.09
N ALA A 222 -15.30 -1.13 -21.42
CA ALA A 222 -14.59 0.14 -21.48
C ALA A 222 -14.08 0.44 -22.90
N ASP A 223 -14.41 1.63 -23.40
CA ASP A 223 -13.84 2.17 -24.63
C ASP A 223 -12.43 2.72 -24.35
N MET A 224 -11.44 2.08 -24.96
CA MET A 224 -10.03 2.46 -24.85
C MET A 224 -9.62 3.52 -25.88
N GLY A 225 -10.59 4.00 -26.69
CA GLY A 225 -10.40 4.93 -27.79
C GLY A 225 -10.35 4.24 -29.14
N GLY A 226 -10.86 4.94 -30.17
CA GLY A 226 -10.90 4.42 -31.53
C GLY A 226 -11.82 3.22 -31.76
N GLY A 227 -12.79 2.99 -30.87
CA GLY A 227 -13.71 1.84 -30.91
C GLY A 227 -13.08 0.52 -30.44
N ARG A 228 -11.91 0.57 -29.77
CA ARG A 228 -11.24 -0.59 -29.17
C ARG A 228 -11.73 -0.80 -27.74
N THR A 229 -12.06 -2.03 -27.39
CA THR A 229 -12.21 -2.47 -25.99
C THR A 229 -10.90 -3.08 -25.46
N MET A 230 -10.80 -3.29 -24.15
CA MET A 230 -9.66 -4.01 -23.58
C MET A 230 -9.62 -5.46 -24.07
N SER A 231 -8.41 -5.97 -24.32
CA SER A 231 -8.20 -7.41 -24.49
C SER A 231 -8.35 -8.15 -23.16
N GLU A 232 -8.54 -9.46 -23.22
CA GLU A 232 -8.61 -10.29 -22.02
C GLU A 232 -7.33 -10.20 -21.19
N ASP A 233 -6.16 -10.20 -21.84
CA ASP A 233 -4.86 -10.07 -21.17
C ASP A 233 -4.73 -8.72 -20.46
N GLU A 234 -5.21 -7.63 -21.05
CA GLU A 234 -5.21 -6.30 -20.41
C GLU A 234 -6.13 -6.29 -19.18
N ILE A 235 -7.31 -6.90 -19.25
CA ILE A 235 -8.25 -7.01 -18.13
C ILE A 235 -7.63 -7.86 -17.01
N LEU A 236 -7.02 -9.00 -17.34
CA LEU A 236 -6.34 -9.86 -16.37
C LEU A 236 -5.18 -9.14 -15.67
N ALA A 237 -4.34 -8.43 -16.44
CA ALA A 237 -3.23 -7.66 -15.89
C ALA A 237 -3.72 -6.56 -14.94
N MET A 238 -4.77 -5.80 -15.33
CA MET A 238 -5.36 -4.77 -14.47
C MET A 238 -5.99 -5.36 -13.20
N SER A 239 -6.72 -6.48 -13.33
CA SER A 239 -7.33 -7.16 -12.19
C SER A 239 -6.29 -7.66 -11.20
N PHE A 240 -5.16 -8.17 -11.70
CA PHE A 240 -4.05 -8.62 -10.87
C PHE A 240 -3.35 -7.45 -10.15
N VAL A 241 -3.16 -6.31 -10.80
CA VAL A 241 -2.60 -5.10 -10.15
C VAL A 241 -3.53 -4.57 -9.08
N LEU A 242 -4.84 -4.59 -9.29
CA LEU A 242 -5.81 -4.20 -8.28
C LEU A 242 -5.82 -5.17 -7.09
N PHE A 243 -5.67 -6.47 -7.33
CA PHE A 243 -5.47 -7.47 -6.28
C PHE A 243 -4.24 -7.14 -5.43
N LEU A 244 -3.08 -6.92 -6.05
CA LEU A 244 -1.86 -6.58 -5.34
C LEU A 244 -1.98 -5.27 -4.54
N GLY A 245 -2.50 -4.22 -5.18
CA GLY A 245 -2.55 -2.88 -4.60
C GLY A 245 -3.64 -2.68 -3.56
N GLY A 246 -4.75 -3.40 -3.66
CA GLY A 246 -5.92 -3.21 -2.80
C GLY A 246 -5.85 -3.98 -1.48
N MET A 247 -5.21 -5.13 -1.48
CA MET A 247 -5.24 -6.00 -0.29
C MET A 247 -4.12 -5.70 0.70
N ASP A 248 -2.87 -5.70 0.28
CA ASP A 248 -1.73 -5.62 1.19
C ASP A 248 -1.55 -4.20 1.79
N THR A 249 -1.85 -3.16 1.00
CA THR A 249 -1.59 -1.77 1.43
C THR A 249 -2.53 -1.30 2.53
N VAL A 250 -3.84 -1.45 2.37
CA VAL A 250 -4.84 -1.04 3.38
C VAL A 250 -4.68 -1.86 4.65
N THR A 251 -4.45 -3.17 4.51
CA THR A 251 -4.14 -4.08 5.62
C THR A 251 -3.01 -3.55 6.48
N ASN A 252 -1.88 -3.21 5.87
CA ASN A 252 -0.68 -2.83 6.61
C ASN A 252 -0.77 -1.40 7.18
N VAL A 253 -1.34 -0.44 6.44
CA VAL A 253 -1.62 0.91 6.99
C VAL A 253 -2.50 0.80 8.22
N THR A 254 -3.58 0.01 8.15
CA THR A 254 -4.49 -0.22 9.27
C THR A 254 -3.79 -0.89 10.43
N GLY A 255 -2.99 -1.92 10.18
CA GLY A 255 -2.23 -2.64 11.19
C GLY A 255 -1.29 -1.72 11.98
N PHE A 256 -0.46 -0.93 11.29
CA PHE A 256 0.46 0.01 11.94
C PHE A 256 -0.29 1.14 12.68
N ALA A 257 -1.41 1.63 12.12
CA ALA A 257 -2.22 2.64 12.79
C ALA A 257 -2.85 2.11 14.08
N TYR A 258 -3.37 0.87 14.07
CA TYR A 258 -3.93 0.24 15.27
C TYR A 258 -2.86 -0.18 16.27
N GLN A 259 -1.66 -0.57 15.82
CA GLN A 259 -0.51 -0.77 16.71
C GLN A 259 -0.18 0.49 17.51
N GLN A 260 -0.20 1.66 16.87
CA GLN A 260 -0.01 2.94 17.53
C GLN A 260 -1.19 3.30 18.43
N LEU A 261 -2.42 3.14 17.91
CA LEU A 261 -3.65 3.46 18.64
C LEU A 261 -3.81 2.62 19.91
N ALA A 262 -3.36 1.36 19.91
CA ALA A 262 -3.36 0.50 21.10
C ALA A 262 -2.52 1.05 22.28
N GLN A 263 -1.64 2.01 22.01
CA GLN A 263 -0.76 2.67 22.99
C GLN A 263 -1.25 4.08 23.36
N MET A 264 -2.42 4.50 22.86
CA MET A 264 -2.97 5.85 23.00
C MET A 264 -4.37 5.82 23.65
N PRO A 265 -4.47 5.52 24.97
CA PRO A 265 -5.78 5.36 25.63
C PRO A 265 -6.66 6.62 25.56
N ASP A 266 -6.07 7.82 25.61
CA ASP A 266 -6.82 9.07 25.50
C ASP A 266 -7.43 9.25 24.11
N LEU A 267 -6.71 8.86 23.04
CA LEU A 267 -7.24 8.90 21.69
C LEU A 267 -8.33 7.86 21.48
N GLN A 268 -8.17 6.65 22.06
CA GLN A 268 -9.23 5.63 22.04
C GLN A 268 -10.50 6.14 22.73
N ALA A 269 -10.37 6.78 23.88
CA ALA A 269 -11.52 7.35 24.58
C ALA A 269 -12.24 8.45 23.76
N ARG A 270 -11.50 9.29 23.05
CA ARG A 270 -12.06 10.29 22.13
C ARG A 270 -12.80 9.64 20.97
N LEU A 271 -12.20 8.63 20.32
CA LEU A 271 -12.80 7.89 19.21
C LEU A 271 -14.04 7.11 19.66
N MET A 272 -14.00 6.51 20.86
CA MET A 272 -15.19 5.84 21.42
C MET A 272 -16.34 6.83 21.70
N ALA A 273 -16.04 8.04 22.15
CA ALA A 273 -17.05 9.05 22.44
C ALA A 273 -17.68 9.65 21.16
N ASP A 274 -16.93 9.75 20.08
CA ASP A 274 -17.39 10.31 18.79
C ASP A 274 -16.66 9.63 17.60
N ALA A 275 -16.96 8.35 17.40
CA ALA A 275 -16.33 7.60 16.31
C ALA A 275 -16.72 8.17 14.94
N GLU A 276 -17.97 8.57 14.74
CA GLU A 276 -18.46 9.09 13.46
C GLU A 276 -17.79 10.43 13.09
N GLY A 277 -17.64 11.33 14.06
CA GLY A 277 -17.04 12.64 13.85
C GLY A 277 -15.52 12.60 13.69
N LEU A 278 -14.82 11.67 14.36
CA LEU A 278 -13.35 11.64 14.42
C LEU A 278 -12.66 10.61 13.52
N SER A 279 -13.35 9.54 13.11
CA SER A 279 -12.71 8.47 12.32
C SER A 279 -12.22 8.93 10.95
N GLY A 280 -12.81 9.95 10.35
CA GLY A 280 -12.31 10.54 9.11
C GLY A 280 -10.94 11.21 9.30
N ALA A 281 -10.79 11.98 10.38
CA ALA A 281 -9.52 12.62 10.73
C ALA A 281 -8.45 11.59 11.13
N PHE A 282 -8.86 10.54 11.86
CA PHE A 282 -7.99 9.42 12.18
C PHE A 282 -7.50 8.70 10.90
N ALA A 283 -8.39 8.42 9.95
CA ALA A 283 -8.02 7.78 8.69
C ALA A 283 -7.04 8.62 7.85
N ASP A 284 -7.26 9.93 7.75
CA ASP A 284 -6.36 10.86 7.05
C ASP A 284 -4.95 10.86 7.68
N GLU A 285 -4.87 10.93 9.01
CA GLU A 285 -3.60 10.96 9.75
C GLU A 285 -2.91 9.58 9.77
N ALA A 286 -3.69 8.48 9.87
CA ALA A 286 -3.19 7.12 9.76
C ALA A 286 -2.51 6.89 8.40
N VAL A 287 -3.14 7.31 7.32
CA VAL A 287 -2.57 7.22 5.97
C VAL A 287 -1.30 8.05 5.85
N ARG A 288 -1.27 9.28 6.38
CA ARG A 288 -0.07 10.10 6.36
C ARG A 288 1.09 9.44 7.11
N MET A 289 0.83 8.99 8.33
CA MET A 289 1.87 8.45 9.22
C MET A 289 2.32 7.04 8.86
N PHE A 290 1.40 6.20 8.45
CA PHE A 290 1.63 4.77 8.29
C PHE A 290 1.56 4.32 6.84
N GLY A 291 1.88 5.20 5.87
CA GLY A 291 2.14 4.79 4.51
C GLY A 291 3.14 3.63 4.45
N VAL A 292 2.95 2.69 3.55
CA VAL A 292 3.73 1.44 3.53
C VAL A 292 4.49 1.22 2.22
N VAL A 293 4.22 2.01 1.19
CA VAL A 293 4.77 1.79 -0.15
C VAL A 293 5.89 2.76 -0.45
N ASN A 294 7.04 2.22 -0.86
CA ASN A 294 8.12 2.95 -1.50
C ASN A 294 8.04 2.72 -3.01
N THR A 295 8.10 3.78 -3.83
CA THR A 295 7.87 3.65 -5.26
C THR A 295 9.15 3.80 -6.08
N PRO A 296 9.57 2.72 -6.77
CA PRO A 296 10.74 2.78 -7.66
C PRO A 296 10.49 3.62 -8.93
N ARG A 297 11.58 4.13 -9.50
CA ARG A 297 11.66 4.74 -10.83
C ARG A 297 12.95 4.32 -11.50
N LEU A 298 12.91 4.18 -12.81
CA LEU A 298 14.08 4.04 -13.65
C LEU A 298 14.44 5.40 -14.24
N VAL A 299 15.69 5.82 -14.12
CA VAL A 299 16.19 7.00 -14.85
C VAL A 299 16.35 6.60 -16.31
N VAL A 300 15.62 7.25 -17.20
CA VAL A 300 15.64 6.96 -18.65
C VAL A 300 16.36 8.03 -19.48
N LYS A 301 16.78 9.11 -18.82
CA LYS A 301 17.53 10.21 -19.41
C LYS A 301 18.33 10.91 -18.31
N ASP A 302 19.57 11.26 -18.60
CA ASP A 302 20.45 11.99 -17.67
C ASP A 302 19.81 13.31 -17.22
N ILE A 303 19.88 13.58 -15.92
CA ILE A 303 19.43 14.85 -15.33
C ILE A 303 20.23 15.16 -14.06
N ASP A 304 20.61 16.42 -13.90
CA ASP A 304 21.10 16.93 -12.63
C ASP A 304 19.93 17.68 -11.93
N LEU A 305 19.38 17.05 -10.91
CA LEU A 305 18.20 17.56 -10.17
C LEU A 305 18.56 17.76 -8.69
N MET A 306 18.34 18.97 -8.16
CA MET A 306 18.65 19.32 -6.75
C MET A 306 20.10 18.99 -6.33
N GLY A 307 21.06 19.14 -7.24
CA GLY A 307 22.48 18.83 -6.99
C GLY A 307 22.84 17.34 -7.02
N VAL A 308 21.92 16.49 -7.46
CA VAL A 308 22.13 15.04 -7.59
C VAL A 308 22.25 14.66 -9.07
N PRO A 309 23.34 13.99 -9.48
CA PRO A 309 23.57 13.57 -10.87
C PRO A 309 22.91 12.23 -11.16
N PHE A 310 21.63 12.22 -11.49
CA PHE A 310 20.94 11.01 -11.96
C PHE A 310 21.40 10.68 -13.38
N ARG A 311 21.75 9.42 -13.63
CA ARG A 311 22.19 8.95 -14.95
C ARG A 311 21.28 7.84 -15.46
N GLU A 312 21.14 7.77 -16.79
CA GLU A 312 20.35 6.73 -17.45
C GLU A 312 20.73 5.33 -16.95
N GLY A 313 19.75 4.55 -16.56
CA GLY A 313 19.92 3.22 -15.98
C GLY A 313 19.96 3.20 -14.46
N ASP A 314 20.08 4.34 -13.75
CA ASP A 314 19.96 4.38 -12.29
C ASP A 314 18.56 4.02 -11.84
N MET A 315 18.46 3.30 -10.71
CA MET A 315 17.19 3.14 -10.00
C MET A 315 17.05 4.20 -8.92
N VAL A 316 15.85 4.70 -8.76
CA VAL A 316 15.47 5.69 -7.72
C VAL A 316 14.34 5.12 -6.91
N LEU A 317 14.44 5.15 -5.59
CA LEU A 317 13.36 4.75 -4.68
C LEU A 317 12.82 5.97 -3.93
N ASN A 318 11.60 6.35 -4.25
CA ASN A 318 10.87 7.38 -3.50
C ASN A 318 10.34 6.79 -2.19
N LEU A 319 10.81 7.28 -1.06
CA LEU A 319 10.41 6.86 0.26
C LEU A 319 9.12 7.59 0.67
N LEU A 320 7.97 7.20 0.11
CA LEU A 320 6.70 7.89 0.35
C LEU A 320 6.31 7.96 1.83
N PRO A 321 6.50 6.89 2.65
CA PRO A 321 6.24 6.92 4.09
C PRO A 321 7.08 7.97 4.82
N ILE A 322 8.34 8.12 4.42
CA ILE A 322 9.28 9.07 5.02
C ILE A 322 8.97 10.50 4.56
N GLY A 323 8.75 10.71 3.25
CA GLY A 323 8.36 12.01 2.72
C GLY A 323 7.04 12.53 3.29
N SER A 324 6.13 11.64 3.69
CA SER A 324 4.89 11.99 4.40
C SER A 324 5.10 12.33 5.88
N ARG A 325 6.34 12.22 6.37
CA ARG A 325 6.82 12.63 7.71
C ARG A 325 7.92 13.69 7.61
N ASP A 326 8.04 14.39 6.49
CA ASP A 326 9.05 15.44 6.29
C ASP A 326 8.85 16.58 7.31
N ASP A 327 9.83 16.78 8.20
CA ASP A 327 9.84 17.79 9.26
C ASP A 327 9.87 19.25 8.75
N ARG A 328 10.20 19.43 7.45
CA ARG A 328 10.09 20.73 6.77
C ARG A 328 8.66 21.07 6.35
N LYS A 329 7.76 20.08 6.36
CA LYS A 329 6.35 20.21 5.92
C LYS A 329 5.35 20.01 7.05
N PHE A 330 5.71 19.22 8.07
CA PHE A 330 4.83 18.85 9.15
C PHE A 330 5.47 19.22 10.50
N ASP A 331 4.75 19.98 11.31
CA ASP A 331 5.10 20.12 12.73
C ASP A 331 4.86 18.80 13.45
N GLN A 332 5.79 18.36 14.31
CA GLN A 332 5.76 17.07 14.99
C GLN A 332 5.39 15.89 14.07
N PRO A 333 6.17 15.63 13.00
CA PRO A 333 5.80 14.72 11.92
C PRO A 333 5.59 13.26 12.36
N HIS A 334 6.14 12.88 13.53
CA HIS A 334 6.08 11.54 14.09
C HIS A 334 4.97 11.37 15.14
N VAL A 335 4.16 12.39 15.38
CA VAL A 335 3.02 12.32 16.31
C VAL A 335 1.74 12.07 15.51
N LEU A 336 0.97 11.05 15.93
CA LEU A 336 -0.37 10.80 15.41
C LEU A 336 -1.32 11.82 16.03
N ASP A 337 -1.70 12.82 15.23
CA ASP A 337 -2.49 13.97 15.66
C ASP A 337 -3.72 14.14 14.76
N ILE A 338 -4.87 13.68 15.23
CA ILE A 338 -6.15 13.77 14.48
C ILE A 338 -6.70 15.20 14.39
N ASP A 339 -6.16 16.13 15.17
CA ASP A 339 -6.52 17.55 15.13
C ASP A 339 -5.60 18.34 14.17
N ARG A 340 -4.64 17.67 13.56
CA ARG A 340 -3.72 18.27 12.59
C ARG A 340 -4.48 18.95 11.45
N LYS A 341 -4.11 20.18 11.14
CA LYS A 341 -4.58 20.85 9.93
C LYS A 341 -4.18 20.02 8.69
N LYS A 342 -5.12 19.82 7.77
CA LYS A 342 -4.86 19.07 6.54
C LYS A 342 -3.68 19.66 5.79
N VAL A 343 -2.64 18.88 5.61
CA VAL A 343 -1.47 19.19 4.80
C VAL A 343 -1.36 18.10 3.74
N ALA A 344 -1.05 18.49 2.51
CA ALA A 344 -0.80 17.50 1.45
C ALA A 344 0.37 16.60 1.84
N HIS A 345 0.25 15.31 1.60
CA HIS A 345 1.28 14.30 1.84
C HIS A 345 1.46 13.43 0.58
N VAL A 346 2.56 12.71 0.50
CA VAL A 346 2.91 11.91 -0.68
C VAL A 346 2.66 10.40 -0.52
N THR A 347 1.98 9.97 0.52
CA THR A 347 1.71 8.53 0.77
C THR A 347 1.04 7.84 -0.40
N PHE A 348 0.17 8.54 -1.12
CA PHE A 348 -0.48 8.04 -2.32
C PHE A 348 0.28 8.38 -3.60
N SER A 349 1.54 8.79 -3.51
CA SER A 349 2.30 9.40 -4.60
C SER A 349 1.65 10.70 -5.11
N THR A 350 2.08 11.19 -6.26
CA THR A 350 1.54 12.37 -6.93
C THR A 350 1.69 12.26 -8.44
N GLY A 351 1.11 13.18 -9.20
CA GLY A 351 1.22 13.23 -10.66
C GLY A 351 0.50 12.08 -11.36
N PRO A 352 1.03 11.60 -12.50
CA PRO A 352 0.35 10.63 -13.37
C PRO A 352 0.03 9.29 -12.70
N HIS A 353 0.76 8.94 -11.64
CA HIS A 353 0.62 7.70 -10.89
C HIS A 353 0.04 7.89 -9.48
N LEU A 354 -0.65 9.01 -9.22
CA LEU A 354 -1.44 9.16 -7.99
C LEU A 354 -2.31 7.93 -7.78
N CYS A 355 -2.30 7.36 -6.59
CA CYS A 355 -3.06 6.14 -6.26
C CYS A 355 -4.55 6.30 -6.62
N ILE A 356 -5.07 5.40 -7.44
CA ILE A 356 -6.47 5.43 -7.86
C ILE A 356 -7.41 5.13 -6.68
N GLY A 357 -6.96 4.26 -5.76
CA GLY A 357 -7.72 3.82 -4.58
C GLY A 357 -7.66 4.78 -3.38
N HIS A 358 -7.08 5.96 -3.51
CA HIS A 358 -6.85 6.85 -2.36
C HIS A 358 -8.12 7.29 -1.61
N VAL A 359 -9.27 7.36 -2.29
CA VAL A 359 -10.58 7.63 -1.65
C VAL A 359 -11.09 6.39 -0.94
N LEU A 360 -11.02 5.23 -1.61
CA LEU A 360 -11.49 3.95 -1.06
C LEU A 360 -10.70 3.55 0.18
N GLY A 361 -9.36 3.57 0.13
CA GLY A 361 -8.53 3.19 1.28
C GLY A 361 -8.77 4.05 2.53
N ARG A 362 -9.01 5.36 2.35
CA ARG A 362 -9.45 6.22 3.49
C ARG A 362 -10.82 5.82 4.02
N ALA A 363 -11.77 5.52 3.13
CA ALA A 363 -13.11 5.10 3.52
C ALA A 363 -13.08 3.76 4.27
N GLU A 364 -12.24 2.83 3.86
CA GLU A 364 -12.05 1.54 4.53
C GLU A 364 -11.55 1.73 5.97
N ILE A 365 -10.47 2.51 6.17
CA ILE A 365 -9.93 2.78 7.50
C ILE A 365 -10.96 3.51 8.37
N LYS A 366 -11.64 4.53 7.81
CA LYS A 366 -12.69 5.27 8.51
C LYS A 366 -13.80 4.35 8.98
N VAL A 367 -14.38 3.58 8.07
CA VAL A 367 -15.52 2.69 8.38
C VAL A 367 -15.14 1.61 9.38
N LEU A 368 -13.96 0.99 9.20
CA LEU A 368 -13.45 0.00 10.15
C LEU A 368 -13.31 0.60 11.55
N THR A 369 -12.79 1.83 11.67
CA THR A 369 -12.61 2.52 12.96
C THR A 369 -13.94 2.85 13.62
N GLU A 370 -14.93 3.30 12.84
CA GLU A 370 -16.28 3.55 13.36
C GLU A 370 -16.94 2.27 13.88
N GLU A 371 -16.87 1.18 13.12
CA GLU A 371 -17.46 -0.10 13.53
C GLU A 371 -16.67 -0.75 14.68
N TRP A 372 -15.36 -0.51 14.76
CA TRP A 372 -14.53 -0.95 15.88
C TRP A 372 -14.99 -0.32 17.20
N PHE A 373 -15.10 0.99 17.28
CA PHE A 373 -15.45 1.69 18.51
C PHE A 373 -16.94 1.62 18.88
N LYS A 374 -17.79 1.10 18.02
CA LYS A 374 -19.14 0.65 18.41
C LYS A 374 -19.14 -0.63 19.24
N ARG A 375 -18.08 -1.44 19.15
CA ARG A 375 -17.98 -2.80 19.72
C ARG A 375 -16.88 -2.93 20.77
N VAL A 376 -15.88 -2.07 20.71
CA VAL A 376 -14.67 -2.13 21.52
C VAL A 376 -14.57 -0.86 22.36
N GLN A 377 -14.58 -1.03 23.67
CA GLN A 377 -14.42 0.08 24.60
C GLN A 377 -12.95 0.55 24.66
N SER A 378 -12.03 -0.41 24.74
CA SER A 378 -10.60 -0.15 24.73
C SER A 378 -9.84 -1.41 24.31
N PHE A 379 -8.62 -1.22 23.85
CA PHE A 379 -7.71 -2.31 23.54
C PHE A 379 -6.27 -1.93 23.77
N SER A 380 -5.41 -2.91 23.97
CA SER A 380 -3.98 -2.75 24.17
C SER A 380 -3.20 -3.83 23.44
N LEU A 381 -1.92 -3.62 23.27
CA LEU A 381 -1.03 -4.66 22.74
C LEU A 381 -0.98 -5.82 23.76
N ALA A 382 -1.09 -7.06 23.26
CA ALA A 382 -0.91 -8.22 24.13
C ALA A 382 0.54 -8.26 24.62
N ALA A 383 0.71 -8.40 25.95
CA ALA A 383 2.02 -8.44 26.57
C ALA A 383 2.82 -9.65 26.04
N ASP A 384 4.12 -9.48 25.87
CA ASP A 384 5.10 -10.51 25.52
C ASP A 384 4.79 -11.30 24.23
N LYS A 385 3.94 -10.77 23.35
CA LYS A 385 3.68 -11.36 22.05
C LYS A 385 4.51 -10.67 20.96
N PRO A 386 5.18 -11.43 20.07
CA PRO A 386 5.96 -10.86 18.98
C PRO A 386 5.03 -10.17 17.96
N ARG A 387 5.54 -9.10 17.38
CA ARG A 387 4.92 -8.36 16.26
C ARG A 387 5.93 -8.32 15.12
N PRO A 388 6.05 -9.45 14.38
CA PRO A 388 6.96 -9.53 13.27
C PRO A 388 6.56 -8.54 12.16
N PHE A 389 7.57 -8.01 11.50
CA PHE A 389 7.41 -7.05 10.42
C PHE A 389 8.40 -7.35 9.30
N ARG A 390 8.15 -6.77 8.14
CA ARG A 390 9.10 -6.75 7.02
C ARG A 390 9.19 -5.34 6.45
N THR A 391 10.34 -5.04 5.86
CA THR A 391 10.61 -3.79 5.15
C THR A 391 10.92 -4.07 3.68
N GLY A 392 11.12 -3.03 2.89
CA GLY A 392 11.40 -3.13 1.47
C GLY A 392 10.61 -2.12 0.65
N THR A 393 10.24 -2.50 -0.58
CA THR A 393 9.34 -1.67 -1.40
C THR A 393 7.93 -1.56 -0.81
N VAL A 394 7.51 -2.57 -0.03
CA VAL A 394 6.31 -2.50 0.80
C VAL A 394 6.67 -2.92 2.22
N MET A 395 6.32 -2.09 3.18
CA MET A 395 6.43 -2.40 4.61
C MET A 395 5.19 -3.17 5.06
N ALA A 396 5.36 -4.21 5.89
CA ALA A 396 4.23 -4.99 6.39
C ALA A 396 4.38 -5.31 7.87
N LEU A 397 3.25 -5.34 8.56
CA LEU A 397 3.08 -5.88 9.89
C LEU A 397 2.44 -7.28 9.75
N GLU A 398 3.12 -8.32 10.19
CA GLU A 398 2.67 -9.69 9.95
C GLU A 398 1.68 -10.16 11.01
N ALA A 399 1.82 -9.69 12.26
CA ALA A 399 0.94 -10.01 13.37
C ALA A 399 0.77 -8.82 14.32
N LEU A 400 -0.43 -8.66 14.88
CA LEU A 400 -0.75 -7.68 15.91
C LEU A 400 -1.67 -8.30 16.96
N PRO A 401 -1.11 -9.10 17.89
CA PRO A 401 -1.89 -9.65 19.00
C PRO A 401 -2.37 -8.55 19.93
N VAL A 402 -3.68 -8.51 20.22
CA VAL A 402 -4.32 -7.49 21.05
C VAL A 402 -5.15 -8.12 22.18
N SER A 403 -5.24 -7.38 23.27
CA SER A 403 -6.19 -7.63 24.36
C SER A 403 -7.28 -6.57 24.28
N VAL A 404 -8.54 -6.98 24.29
CA VAL A 404 -9.68 -6.12 24.01
C VAL A 404 -10.68 -6.15 25.15
N ASN A 405 -11.20 -4.98 25.55
CA ASN A 405 -12.39 -4.83 26.38
C ASN A 405 -13.58 -4.51 25.45
N ALA A 406 -14.52 -5.44 25.36
CA ALA A 406 -15.72 -5.23 24.55
C ALA A 406 -16.60 -4.11 25.16
N ALA A 407 -17.30 -3.39 24.31
CA ALA A 407 -18.37 -2.48 24.74
C ALA A 407 -19.53 -3.31 25.30
N SER A 408 -20.10 -2.86 26.41
CA SER A 408 -21.23 -3.51 27.08
C SER A 408 -22.54 -3.33 26.30
#